data_0352f96a09bd09469d833fa349068d10
#
_entry.id   0352f96a09bd09469d833fa349068d10
#
_cell.length_a   1.000
_cell.length_b   1.000
_cell.length_c   1.000
_cell.angle_alpha   90.00
_cell.angle_beta   90.00
_cell.angle_gamma   90.00
#
_symmetry.space_group_name_H-M   'P 1'
#
loop_
_entity.id
_entity.type
_entity.pdbx_description
1 polymer ?
#
loop_
_entity_poly.entity_id
_entity_poly.type
_entity_poly.pdbx_seq_one_letter_code
_entity_poly.pdbx_strand_id
1 'polypeptide(L)'
;LTLQCGTMHNNRCGDIDPYIIFYLVESCGMTLEEVKQMLQTRSGLYGMSGGAGRDLRDVQAAAEAGNEDAELAIRAYCYSIKKYIGAYAAVMGGLDAIVFGGGIGLNSPLVRALSLEGLEFLGVRLDGFKNRMAIAGMDISMEDAPVRVFTVHTDEEIIVARKAAALLAKR
;
A
#
# COMPACT_ATOMS: atom_id res chain seq x y z
N LEU A 1 14.63 -11.93 -4.44
CA LEU A 1 13.54 -11.09 -3.94
C LEU A 1 12.44 -11.04 -4.99
N THR A 2 11.22 -11.20 -4.56
CA THR A 2 10.04 -11.18 -5.44
C THR A 2 9.23 -9.91 -5.18
N LEU A 3 8.31 -9.60 -6.11
CA LEU A 3 7.34 -8.51 -5.96
C LEU A 3 6.21 -8.83 -4.95
N GLN A 4 6.30 -9.97 -4.26
CA GLN A 4 5.30 -10.39 -3.26
C GLN A 4 5.62 -9.90 -1.85
N CYS A 5 6.86 -9.49 -1.59
CA CYS A 5 7.32 -9.05 -0.27
C CYS A 5 6.79 -7.65 0.06
N GLY A 6 6.44 -7.44 1.32
CA GLY A 6 5.97 -6.14 1.82
C GLY A 6 4.46 -6.06 2.02
N THR A 7 3.91 -4.87 1.90
CA THR A 7 2.46 -4.66 2.01
C THR A 7 1.70 -5.42 0.93
N MET A 8 0.47 -5.84 1.22
CA MET A 8 -0.37 -6.38 0.16
C MET A 8 -0.58 -5.33 -0.95
N HIS A 9 -0.86 -5.81 -2.15
CA HIS A 9 -1.14 -4.98 -3.32
C HIS A 9 -2.60 -5.15 -3.79
N ASN A 10 -2.91 -4.64 -4.97
CA ASN A 10 -4.25 -4.79 -5.54
C ASN A 10 -4.67 -6.26 -5.70
N ASN A 11 -3.78 -7.14 -6.16
CA ASN A 11 -4.05 -8.55 -6.43
C ASN A 11 -2.95 -9.51 -5.94
N ARG A 12 -1.93 -9.02 -5.25
CA ARG A 12 -0.82 -9.80 -4.69
C ARG A 12 -0.92 -9.86 -3.18
N CYS A 13 -0.49 -10.97 -2.61
CA CYS A 13 -0.66 -11.24 -1.18
C CYS A 13 0.12 -10.30 -0.25
N GLY A 14 1.30 -9.79 -0.67
CA GLY A 14 2.25 -9.20 0.27
C GLY A 14 2.88 -10.25 1.17
N ASP A 15 3.28 -9.84 2.38
CA ASP A 15 3.82 -10.78 3.37
C ASP A 15 2.77 -11.77 3.84
N ILE A 16 3.15 -13.05 3.86
CA ILE A 16 2.34 -14.14 4.36
C ILE A 16 3.20 -15.06 5.23
N ASP A 17 2.56 -15.85 6.07
CA ASP A 17 3.20 -16.99 6.71
C ASP A 17 3.56 -18.03 5.62
N PRO A 18 4.84 -18.40 5.45
CA PRO A 18 5.25 -19.36 4.44
C PRO A 18 4.60 -20.75 4.60
N TYR A 19 4.18 -21.13 5.80
CA TYR A 19 3.49 -22.39 6.05
C TYR A 19 2.11 -22.48 5.41
N ILE A 20 1.48 -21.35 5.05
CA ILE A 20 0.22 -21.36 4.31
C ILE A 20 0.35 -22.12 2.98
N ILE A 21 1.53 -22.09 2.34
CA ILE A 21 1.78 -22.78 1.08
C ILE A 21 1.67 -24.29 1.27
N PHE A 22 2.29 -24.81 2.32
CA PHE A 22 2.21 -26.25 2.65
C PHE A 22 0.78 -26.67 2.98
N TYR A 23 0.06 -25.89 3.78
CA TYR A 23 -1.34 -26.14 4.10
C TYR A 23 -2.22 -26.20 2.85
N LEU A 24 -2.07 -25.27 1.93
CA LEU A 24 -2.85 -25.22 0.69
C LEU A 24 -2.57 -26.42 -0.21
N VAL A 25 -1.31 -26.88 -0.29
CA VAL A 25 -0.95 -28.03 -1.11
C VAL A 25 -1.38 -29.34 -0.42
N GLU A 26 -1.03 -29.53 0.84
CA GLU A 26 -1.16 -30.82 1.53
C GLU A 26 -2.60 -31.05 2.04
N SER A 27 -3.26 -30.00 2.54
CA SER A 27 -4.57 -30.12 3.16
C SER A 27 -5.72 -29.71 2.23
N CYS A 28 -5.50 -28.73 1.35
CA CYS A 28 -6.51 -28.25 0.40
C CYS A 28 -6.38 -28.91 -0.99
N GLY A 29 -5.32 -29.71 -1.24
CA GLY A 29 -5.13 -30.42 -2.50
C GLY A 29 -4.78 -29.53 -3.70
N MET A 30 -4.35 -28.29 -3.45
CA MET A 30 -3.95 -27.36 -4.52
C MET A 30 -2.58 -27.76 -5.09
N THR A 31 -2.42 -27.58 -6.39
CA THR A 31 -1.10 -27.66 -7.02
C THR A 31 -0.27 -26.41 -6.69
N LEU A 32 1.06 -26.54 -6.73
CA LEU A 32 1.96 -25.40 -6.53
C LEU A 32 1.70 -24.26 -7.53
N GLU A 33 1.30 -24.58 -8.77
CA GLU A 33 0.99 -23.57 -9.77
C GLU A 33 -0.30 -22.81 -9.42
N GLU A 34 -1.33 -23.49 -8.91
CA GLU A 34 -2.56 -22.85 -8.43
C GLU A 34 -2.30 -21.93 -7.23
N VAL A 35 -1.47 -22.39 -6.26
CA VAL A 35 -1.05 -21.56 -5.13
C VAL A 35 -0.29 -20.34 -5.61
N LYS A 36 0.66 -20.50 -6.52
CA LYS A 36 1.43 -19.40 -7.10
C LYS A 36 0.52 -18.38 -7.79
N GLN A 37 -0.41 -18.83 -8.64
CA GLN A 37 -1.38 -17.96 -9.31
C GLN A 37 -2.27 -17.24 -8.31
N MET A 38 -2.75 -17.94 -7.27
CA MET A 38 -3.57 -17.36 -6.22
C MET A 38 -2.84 -16.22 -5.51
N LEU A 39 -1.59 -16.44 -5.09
CA LEU A 39 -0.79 -15.44 -4.38
C LEU A 39 -0.41 -14.25 -5.26
N GLN A 40 -0.24 -14.45 -6.57
CA GLN A 40 0.18 -13.41 -7.50
C GLN A 40 -0.94 -12.59 -8.11
N THR A 41 -2.15 -13.18 -8.28
CA THR A 41 -3.20 -12.57 -9.11
C THR A 41 -4.59 -12.58 -8.50
N ARG A 42 -4.80 -13.34 -7.42
CA ARG A 42 -6.13 -13.52 -6.78
C ARG A 42 -6.12 -13.25 -5.28
N SER A 43 -5.08 -12.59 -4.79
CA SER A 43 -4.91 -12.16 -3.40
C SER A 43 -5.05 -10.65 -3.26
N GLY A 44 -4.50 -10.08 -2.20
CA GLY A 44 -4.49 -8.64 -1.96
C GLY A 44 -5.87 -8.05 -1.78
N LEU A 45 -6.04 -6.80 -2.18
CA LEU A 45 -7.34 -6.10 -2.11
C LEU A 45 -8.43 -6.87 -2.89
N TYR A 46 -8.09 -7.37 -4.08
CA TYR A 46 -9.02 -8.16 -4.91
C TYR A 46 -9.50 -9.43 -4.19
N GLY A 47 -8.57 -10.21 -3.64
CA GLY A 47 -8.93 -11.46 -2.96
C GLY A 47 -9.69 -11.22 -1.66
N MET A 48 -9.27 -10.25 -0.87
CA MET A 48 -9.90 -9.94 0.42
C MET A 48 -11.28 -9.29 0.28
N SER A 49 -11.52 -8.55 -0.81
CA SER A 49 -12.82 -7.93 -1.09
C SER A 49 -13.83 -8.87 -1.74
N GLY A 50 -13.56 -10.17 -1.79
CA GLY A 50 -14.42 -11.12 -2.50
C GLY A 50 -14.47 -10.90 -4.02
N GLY A 51 -13.46 -10.25 -4.59
CA GLY A 51 -13.40 -9.95 -6.02
C GLY A 51 -14.12 -8.66 -6.42
N ALA A 52 -14.41 -7.77 -5.49
CA ALA A 52 -15.14 -6.52 -5.75
C ALA A 52 -14.46 -5.61 -6.78
N GLY A 53 -13.13 -5.69 -6.92
CA GLY A 53 -12.39 -4.93 -7.94
C GLY A 53 -10.89 -5.17 -7.88
N ARG A 54 -10.20 -4.89 -8.99
CA ARG A 54 -8.73 -4.98 -9.08
C ARG A 54 -8.04 -3.63 -8.88
N ASP A 55 -8.81 -2.58 -8.73
CA ASP A 55 -8.34 -1.24 -8.41
C ASP A 55 -8.93 -0.81 -7.07
N LEU A 56 -8.16 -0.06 -6.30
CA LEU A 56 -8.62 0.44 -5.00
C LEU A 56 -9.93 1.24 -5.13
N ARG A 57 -10.13 1.96 -6.22
CA ARG A 57 -11.35 2.76 -6.46
C ARG A 57 -12.59 1.90 -6.53
N ASP A 58 -12.49 0.74 -7.18
CA ASP A 58 -13.60 -0.21 -7.28
C ASP A 58 -13.92 -0.81 -5.91
N VAL A 59 -12.87 -1.15 -5.13
CA VAL A 59 -13.02 -1.68 -3.78
C VAL A 59 -13.62 -0.63 -2.83
N GLN A 60 -13.21 0.64 -2.95
CA GLN A 60 -13.81 1.73 -2.18
C GLN A 60 -15.29 1.94 -2.52
N ALA A 61 -15.63 1.95 -3.81
CA ALA A 61 -17.03 2.07 -4.24
C ALA A 61 -17.90 0.90 -3.73
N ALA A 62 -17.35 -0.32 -3.71
CA ALA A 62 -18.04 -1.48 -3.14
C ALA A 62 -18.24 -1.34 -1.62
N ALA A 63 -17.23 -0.86 -0.89
CA ALA A 63 -17.34 -0.61 0.55
C ALA A 63 -18.39 0.47 0.86
N GLU A 64 -18.40 1.57 0.09
CA GLU A 64 -19.41 2.63 0.20
C GLU A 64 -20.83 2.13 -0.10
N ALA A 65 -20.95 1.11 -0.95
CA ALA A 65 -22.22 0.41 -1.23
C ALA A 65 -22.61 -0.63 -0.16
N GLY A 66 -21.82 -0.78 0.92
CA GLY A 66 -22.12 -1.68 2.03
C GLY A 66 -21.48 -3.07 1.94
N ASN A 67 -20.49 -3.27 1.07
CA ASN A 67 -19.74 -4.52 1.01
C ASN A 67 -18.73 -4.58 2.17
N GLU A 68 -19.00 -5.41 3.17
CA GLU A 68 -18.19 -5.56 4.38
C GLU A 68 -16.81 -6.15 4.09
N ASP A 69 -16.69 -7.07 3.14
CA ASP A 69 -15.41 -7.64 2.72
C ASP A 69 -14.51 -6.58 2.06
N ALA A 70 -15.10 -5.67 1.28
CA ALA A 70 -14.38 -4.57 0.67
C ALA A 70 -13.88 -3.56 1.73
N GLU A 71 -14.71 -3.25 2.72
CA GLU A 71 -14.29 -2.40 3.86
C GLU A 71 -13.15 -3.07 4.64
N LEU A 72 -13.27 -4.35 4.96
CA LEU A 72 -12.25 -5.13 5.63
C LEU A 72 -10.93 -5.14 4.84
N ALA A 73 -11.01 -5.33 3.52
CA ALA A 73 -9.84 -5.33 2.63
C ALA A 73 -9.09 -3.99 2.68
N ILE A 74 -9.81 -2.85 2.64
CA ILE A 74 -9.21 -1.52 2.76
C ILE A 74 -8.53 -1.34 4.13
N ARG A 75 -9.21 -1.72 5.21
CA ARG A 75 -8.66 -1.64 6.57
C ARG A 75 -7.40 -2.48 6.74
N ALA A 76 -7.40 -3.71 6.23
CA ALA A 76 -6.26 -4.60 6.27
C ALA A 76 -5.08 -4.06 5.44
N TYR A 77 -5.36 -3.47 4.28
CA TYR A 77 -4.35 -2.80 3.47
C TYR A 77 -3.70 -1.64 4.24
N CYS A 78 -4.50 -0.74 4.81
CA CYS A 78 -4.01 0.40 5.59
C CYS A 78 -3.28 -0.05 6.87
N TYR A 79 -3.76 -1.12 7.53
CA TYR A 79 -3.07 -1.73 8.66
C TYR A 79 -1.68 -2.24 8.28
N SER A 80 -1.54 -2.87 7.13
CA SER A 80 -0.23 -3.35 6.66
C SER A 80 0.76 -2.19 6.43
N ILE A 81 0.29 -1.06 5.87
CA ILE A 81 1.10 0.15 5.71
C ILE A 81 1.51 0.72 7.08
N LYS A 82 0.56 0.86 8.01
CA LYS A 82 0.82 1.32 9.38
C LYS A 82 1.87 0.47 10.08
N LYS A 83 1.76 -0.86 9.98
CA LYS A 83 2.73 -1.81 10.53
C LYS A 83 4.14 -1.54 10.01
N TYR A 84 4.30 -1.29 8.71
CA TYR A 84 5.59 -0.96 8.12
C TYR A 84 6.12 0.41 8.56
N ILE A 85 5.26 1.42 8.66
CA ILE A 85 5.65 2.73 9.21
C ILE A 85 6.21 2.55 10.62
N GLY A 86 5.50 1.82 11.49
CA GLY A 86 5.95 1.57 12.85
C GLY A 86 7.26 0.77 12.92
N ALA A 87 7.40 -0.26 12.09
CA ALA A 87 8.60 -1.08 12.02
C ALA A 87 9.83 -0.24 11.60
N TYR A 88 9.69 0.58 10.56
CA TYR A 88 10.79 1.45 10.12
C TYR A 88 11.07 2.61 11.07
N ALA A 89 10.04 3.17 11.71
CA ALA A 89 10.25 4.15 12.78
C ALA A 89 11.12 3.59 13.90
N ALA A 90 10.87 2.35 14.31
CA ALA A 90 11.68 1.67 15.32
C ALA A 90 13.13 1.42 14.84
N VAL A 91 13.30 0.94 13.60
CA VAL A 91 14.63 0.65 13.02
C VAL A 91 15.47 1.92 12.86
N MET A 92 14.84 3.05 12.51
CA MET A 92 15.52 4.35 12.32
C MET A 92 15.72 5.12 13.64
N GLY A 93 15.08 4.69 14.71
CA GLY A 93 15.13 5.41 16.00
C GLY A 93 14.23 6.66 16.05
N GLY A 94 13.27 6.78 15.15
CA GLY A 94 12.32 7.89 15.05
C GLY A 94 11.97 8.23 13.60
N LEU A 95 11.20 9.29 13.42
CA LEU A 95 10.75 9.81 12.12
C LEU A 95 10.86 11.33 12.08
N ASP A 96 11.30 11.89 10.97
CA ASP A 96 11.17 13.32 10.66
C ASP A 96 10.00 13.56 9.71
N ALA A 97 9.78 12.62 8.78
CA ALA A 97 8.71 12.72 7.80
C ALA A 97 8.20 11.36 7.31
N ILE A 98 6.94 11.35 6.86
CA ILE A 98 6.33 10.26 6.09
C ILE A 98 5.97 10.81 4.71
N VAL A 99 6.32 10.07 3.67
CA VAL A 99 6.07 10.47 2.29
C VAL A 99 5.18 9.45 1.60
N PHE A 100 4.03 9.90 1.12
CA PHE A 100 3.12 9.11 0.31
C PHE A 100 3.36 9.35 -1.18
N GLY A 101 3.73 8.31 -1.90
CA GLY A 101 3.94 8.33 -3.35
C GLY A 101 3.15 7.24 -4.08
N GLY A 102 3.34 7.16 -5.39
CA GLY A 102 2.59 6.25 -6.25
C GLY A 102 1.12 6.65 -6.40
N GLY A 103 0.38 5.89 -7.23
CA GLY A 103 -1.01 6.23 -7.54
C GLY A 103 -1.92 6.28 -6.31
N ILE A 104 -1.84 5.28 -5.44
CA ILE A 104 -2.67 5.19 -4.23
C ILE A 104 -2.25 6.24 -3.20
N GLY A 105 -0.95 6.35 -2.92
CA GLY A 105 -0.43 7.28 -1.92
C GLY A 105 -0.74 8.74 -2.25
N LEU A 106 -0.65 9.11 -3.53
CA LEU A 106 -0.98 10.47 -3.97
C LEU A 106 -2.49 10.73 -4.00
N ASN A 107 -3.29 9.77 -4.49
CA ASN A 107 -4.69 10.05 -4.87
C ASN A 107 -5.75 9.53 -3.86
N SER A 108 -5.37 8.80 -2.81
CA SER A 108 -6.34 8.29 -1.83
C SER A 108 -6.20 8.95 -0.45
N PRO A 109 -7.01 9.99 -0.16
CA PRO A 109 -7.08 10.58 1.19
C PRO A 109 -7.47 9.57 2.26
N LEU A 110 -8.33 8.61 1.92
CA LEU A 110 -8.79 7.56 2.83
C LEU A 110 -7.63 6.65 3.27
N VAL A 111 -6.83 6.17 2.32
CA VAL A 111 -5.69 5.30 2.64
C VAL A 111 -4.67 6.04 3.50
N ARG A 112 -4.35 7.30 3.19
CA ARG A 112 -3.45 8.09 4.01
C ARG A 112 -3.98 8.26 5.44
N ALA A 113 -5.25 8.62 5.59
CA ALA A 113 -5.86 8.80 6.91
C ALA A 113 -5.84 7.50 7.73
N LEU A 114 -6.35 6.39 7.18
CA LEU A 114 -6.40 5.11 7.88
C LEU A 114 -5.01 4.54 8.20
N SER A 115 -4.02 4.77 7.34
CA SER A 115 -2.65 4.31 7.57
C SER A 115 -1.95 5.10 8.67
N LEU A 116 -2.35 6.35 8.92
CA LEU A 116 -1.75 7.22 9.93
C LEU A 116 -2.53 7.29 11.24
N GLU A 117 -3.77 6.81 11.26
CA GLU A 117 -4.61 6.77 12.46
C GLU A 117 -3.91 6.05 13.61
N GLY A 118 -3.83 6.67 14.80
CA GLY A 118 -3.19 6.10 15.98
C GLY A 118 -1.65 6.16 15.97
N LEU A 119 -1.04 6.93 15.05
CA LEU A 119 0.41 7.20 15.04
C LEU A 119 0.79 8.53 15.69
N GLU A 120 -0.13 9.16 16.41
CA GLU A 120 0.09 10.43 17.11
C GLU A 120 1.23 10.33 18.13
N PHE A 121 1.44 9.16 18.72
CA PHE A 121 2.54 8.91 19.66
C PHE A 121 3.94 9.00 18.99
N LEU A 122 4.02 8.87 17.67
CA LEU A 122 5.23 9.12 16.88
C LEU A 122 5.38 10.58 16.47
N GLY A 123 4.41 11.44 16.83
CA GLY A 123 4.39 12.85 16.41
C GLY A 123 3.70 13.09 15.06
N VAL A 124 3.07 12.07 14.48
CA VAL A 124 2.32 12.17 13.21
C VAL A 124 0.94 12.76 13.49
N ARG A 125 0.63 13.91 12.91
CA ARG A 125 -0.72 14.51 12.97
C ARG A 125 -1.13 15.01 11.59
N LEU A 126 -2.16 14.37 11.03
CA LEU A 126 -2.68 14.66 9.70
C LEU A 126 -3.70 15.80 9.75
N ASP A 127 -3.57 16.79 8.89
CA ASP A 127 -4.60 17.78 8.65
C ASP A 127 -5.65 17.23 7.68
N GLY A 128 -6.87 17.00 8.18
CA GLY A 128 -7.93 16.38 7.39
C GLY A 128 -8.38 17.20 6.18
N PHE A 129 -8.30 18.52 6.23
CA PHE A 129 -8.62 19.36 5.07
C PHE A 129 -7.51 19.30 4.02
N LYS A 130 -6.27 19.54 4.44
CA LYS A 130 -5.09 19.41 3.54
C LYS A 130 -5.02 18.02 2.90
N ASN A 131 -5.31 16.97 3.68
CA ASN A 131 -5.32 15.61 3.17
C ASN A 131 -6.33 15.40 2.02
N ARG A 132 -7.55 15.93 2.15
CA ARG A 132 -8.56 15.84 1.07
C ARG A 132 -8.19 16.65 -0.16
N MET A 133 -7.48 17.75 0.01
CA MET A 133 -7.08 18.67 -1.08
C MET A 133 -5.66 18.39 -1.59
N ALA A 134 -5.03 17.30 -1.15
CA ALA A 134 -3.63 17.03 -1.43
C ALA A 134 -3.32 16.92 -2.92
N ILE A 135 -2.29 17.63 -3.33
CA ILE A 135 -1.62 17.52 -4.62
C ILE A 135 -0.15 17.12 -4.42
N ALA A 136 0.51 16.71 -5.49
CA ALA A 136 1.92 16.34 -5.42
C ALA A 136 2.81 17.48 -4.88
N GLY A 137 3.71 17.13 -3.94
CA GLY A 137 4.60 18.08 -3.27
C GLY A 137 3.99 18.78 -2.06
N MET A 138 2.75 18.47 -1.71
CA MET A 138 2.06 19.15 -0.61
C MET A 138 2.39 18.51 0.74
N ASP A 139 2.64 19.35 1.74
CA ASP A 139 2.64 19.01 3.16
C ASP A 139 1.21 18.99 3.69
N ILE A 140 0.78 17.82 4.14
CA ILE A 140 -0.58 17.56 4.63
C ILE A 140 -0.66 17.34 6.14
N SER A 141 0.43 17.62 6.87
CA SER A 141 0.44 17.58 8.32
C SER A 141 -0.22 18.83 8.95
N MET A 142 -0.65 18.70 10.21
CA MET A 142 -0.96 19.84 11.05
C MET A 142 0.28 20.73 11.20
N GLU A 143 0.06 22.03 11.39
CA GLU A 143 1.14 23.03 11.39
C GLU A 143 2.18 22.76 12.47
N ASP A 144 1.73 22.34 13.65
CA ASP A 144 2.54 22.04 14.82
C ASP A 144 2.93 20.56 14.97
N ALA A 145 2.72 19.72 13.93
CA ALA A 145 3.09 18.33 13.95
C ALA A 145 4.62 18.14 13.92
N PRO A 146 5.24 17.45 14.89
CA PRO A 146 6.66 17.15 14.89
C PRO A 146 7.12 16.35 13.67
N VAL A 147 6.30 15.40 13.22
CA VAL A 147 6.56 14.57 12.03
C VAL A 147 5.73 15.09 10.87
N ARG A 148 6.40 15.44 9.79
CA ARG A 148 5.74 15.96 8.58
C ARG A 148 5.19 14.84 7.71
N VAL A 149 4.11 15.12 6.98
CA VAL A 149 3.50 14.17 6.04
C VAL A 149 3.39 14.83 4.68
N PHE A 150 4.01 14.22 3.67
CA PHE A 150 4.04 14.75 2.31
C PHE A 150 3.37 13.82 1.32
N THR A 151 2.82 14.38 0.26
CA THR A 151 2.43 13.66 -0.95
C THR A 151 3.39 14.01 -2.07
N VAL A 152 3.84 13.00 -2.84
CA VAL A 152 4.77 13.21 -3.95
C VAL A 152 4.30 12.52 -5.21
N HIS A 153 4.62 13.09 -6.35
CA HIS A 153 4.53 12.40 -7.63
C HIS A 153 5.76 11.51 -7.80
N THR A 154 5.55 10.24 -8.11
CA THR A 154 6.62 9.31 -8.49
C THR A 154 6.60 9.13 -9.99
N ASP A 155 7.72 9.45 -10.64
CA ASP A 155 7.92 9.23 -12.07
C ASP A 155 8.84 8.03 -12.26
N GLU A 156 8.24 6.84 -12.27
CA GLU A 156 8.99 5.58 -12.44
C GLU A 156 9.47 5.41 -13.89
N GLU A 157 8.78 6.03 -14.85
CA GLU A 157 9.08 5.92 -16.28
C GLU A 157 10.38 6.64 -16.63
N ILE A 158 10.74 7.70 -15.94
CA ILE A 158 11.98 8.45 -16.17
C ILE A 158 13.22 7.58 -15.98
N ILE A 159 13.18 6.61 -15.06
CA ILE A 159 14.29 5.69 -14.81
C ILE A 159 14.47 4.75 -16.03
N VAL A 160 13.37 4.26 -16.58
CA VAL A 160 13.37 3.41 -17.76
C VAL A 160 13.86 4.19 -18.97
N ALA A 161 13.36 5.41 -19.17
CA ALA A 161 13.77 6.30 -20.26
C ALA A 161 15.27 6.61 -20.19
N ARG A 162 15.79 6.95 -19.00
CA ARG A 162 17.24 7.21 -18.79
C ARG A 162 18.11 5.99 -19.08
N LYS A 163 17.69 4.80 -18.65
CA LYS A 163 18.41 3.55 -18.95
C LYS A 163 18.40 3.22 -20.43
N ALA A 164 17.26 3.39 -21.09
CA ALA A 164 17.16 3.19 -22.54
C ALA A 164 18.06 4.16 -23.32
N ALA A 165 18.03 5.45 -22.99
CA ALA A 165 18.90 6.46 -23.57
C ALA A 165 20.39 6.13 -23.39
N ALA A 166 20.79 5.70 -22.18
CA ALA A 166 22.17 5.32 -21.89
C ALA A 166 22.64 4.07 -22.68
N LEU A 167 21.73 3.13 -22.99
CA LEU A 167 22.04 1.98 -23.81
C LEU A 167 22.19 2.35 -25.29
N LEU A 168 21.37 3.27 -25.80
CA LEU A 168 21.46 3.77 -27.18
C LEU A 168 22.72 4.60 -27.41
N ALA A 169 23.16 5.38 -26.43
CA ALA A 169 24.37 6.19 -26.51
C ALA A 169 25.69 5.37 -26.51
N LYS A 170 25.62 4.07 -26.17
CA LYS A 170 26.78 3.14 -26.21
C LYS A 170 26.92 2.39 -27.53
N ARG A 171 26.02 2.60 -28.48
CA ARG A 171 26.08 2.09 -29.88
C ARG A 171 26.69 3.12 -30.79
#